data_e364b05341594d25e72209fb959826d3
#
_entry.id   e364b05341594d25e72209fb959826d3
#
_cell.length_a   1.000
_cell.length_b   1.000
_cell.length_c   1.000
_cell.angle_alpha   90.00
_cell.angle_beta   90.00
_cell.angle_gamma   90.00
#
_symmetry.space_group_name_H-M   'P 1'
#
loop_
_entity.id
_entity.type
_entity.pdbx_description
1 polymer ?
#
loop_
_entity_poly.entity_id
_entity_poly.type
_entity_poly.pdbx_seq_one_letter_code
_entity_poly.pdbx_strand_id
1 'polypeptide(L)'
;MERLIEEIPNFFTIWNVIFLAKAMGVTFLLTAIGCIVGFSVGGLLAIFRKTKTIFLLPIRIFIVLYTEIFRRIPFLVSLLLFFYVFQIIKISDDLFLIATITVCVIATAYIGEIIRSGIESINQTQWDAAAAMNFTYYQTLKEIIFPQAWKVILPPAFGFFIMFIKDTALASQIGVMELTFAAKVLNNKGFSPLLSFGTILI
;
A
#
# COMPACT_ATOMS: atom_id res chain seq x y z
N MET A 1 2.96 -33.85 -17.85
CA MET A 1 4.35 -33.42 -17.68
C MET A 1 4.98 -33.10 -19.03
N GLU A 2 4.81 -33.95 -20.05
CA GLU A 2 5.32 -33.76 -21.42
C GLU A 2 4.86 -32.42 -22.04
N ARG A 3 3.58 -32.10 -21.95
CA ARG A 3 3.04 -30.82 -22.45
C ARG A 3 3.73 -29.58 -21.84
N LEU A 4 4.07 -29.64 -20.54
CA LEU A 4 4.79 -28.54 -19.89
C LEU A 4 6.19 -28.31 -20.47
N ILE A 5 6.90 -29.43 -20.78
CA ILE A 5 8.25 -29.37 -21.35
C ILE A 5 8.22 -28.79 -22.76
N GLU A 6 7.17 -29.10 -23.54
CA GLU A 6 6.98 -28.55 -24.88
C GLU A 6 6.58 -27.06 -24.88
N GLU A 7 5.86 -26.60 -23.84
CA GLU A 7 5.43 -25.22 -23.74
C GLU A 7 6.55 -24.25 -23.27
N ILE A 8 7.54 -24.72 -22.51
CA ILE A 8 8.62 -23.89 -21.93
C ILE A 8 9.36 -23.02 -22.96
N PRO A 9 9.85 -23.54 -24.11
CA PRO A 9 10.56 -22.69 -25.06
C PRO A 9 9.69 -21.59 -25.68
N ASN A 10 8.41 -21.90 -25.91
CA ASN A 10 7.43 -20.96 -26.46
C ASN A 10 6.94 -19.95 -25.42
N PHE A 11 6.92 -20.33 -24.15
CA PHE A 11 6.55 -19.45 -23.05
C PHE A 11 7.64 -18.41 -22.78
N PHE A 12 8.92 -18.79 -22.71
CA PHE A 12 10.05 -17.91 -22.47
C PHE A 12 10.56 -17.20 -23.73
N THR A 13 9.66 -16.93 -24.69
CA THR A 13 9.97 -16.06 -25.81
C THR A 13 10.30 -14.65 -25.32
N ILE A 14 11.23 -13.96 -25.97
CA ILE A 14 11.66 -12.60 -25.59
C ILE A 14 10.47 -11.62 -25.40
N TRP A 15 9.44 -11.77 -26.22
CA TRP A 15 8.21 -10.95 -26.15
C TRP A 15 7.41 -11.20 -24.88
N ASN A 16 7.26 -12.45 -24.46
CA ASN A 16 6.55 -12.80 -23.22
C ASN A 16 7.34 -12.38 -21.98
N VAL A 17 8.67 -12.51 -22.02
CA VAL A 17 9.55 -12.03 -20.93
C VAL A 17 9.46 -10.52 -20.78
N ILE A 18 9.52 -9.76 -21.89
CA ILE A 18 9.35 -8.29 -21.85
C ILE A 18 7.94 -7.92 -21.35
N PHE A 19 6.91 -8.66 -21.77
CA PHE A 19 5.53 -8.43 -21.34
C PHE A 19 5.40 -8.63 -19.84
N LEU A 20 5.91 -9.72 -19.28
CA LEU A 20 5.92 -9.99 -17.83
C LEU A 20 6.76 -8.95 -17.06
N ALA A 21 7.94 -8.58 -17.59
CA ALA A 21 8.78 -7.56 -16.96
C ALA A 21 8.10 -6.18 -16.89
N LYS A 22 7.38 -5.78 -17.94
CA LYS A 22 6.56 -4.55 -17.94
C LYS A 22 5.44 -4.61 -16.90
N ALA A 23 4.73 -5.74 -16.86
CA ALA A 23 3.65 -5.95 -15.91
C ALA A 23 4.15 -5.96 -14.45
N MET A 24 5.32 -6.57 -14.21
CA MET A 24 6.02 -6.51 -12.91
C MET A 24 6.38 -5.06 -12.54
N GLY A 25 6.83 -4.27 -13.50
CA GLY A 25 7.08 -2.84 -13.30
C GLY A 25 5.82 -2.08 -12.85
N VAL A 26 4.64 -2.41 -13.39
CA VAL A 26 3.35 -1.82 -12.96
C VAL A 26 3.02 -2.21 -11.53
N THR A 27 3.19 -3.49 -11.15
CA THR A 27 2.99 -3.96 -9.76
C THR A 27 3.87 -3.19 -8.77
N PHE A 28 5.17 -3.07 -9.07
CA PHE A 28 6.09 -2.31 -8.23
C PHE A 28 5.77 -0.83 -8.20
N LEU A 29 5.37 -0.24 -9.31
CA LEU A 29 4.99 1.18 -9.40
C LEU A 29 3.77 1.49 -8.52
N LEU A 30 2.71 0.69 -8.62
CA LEU A 30 1.53 0.82 -7.76
C LEU A 30 1.90 0.74 -6.29
N THR A 31 2.69 -0.27 -5.91
CA THR A 31 3.12 -0.47 -4.52
C THR A 31 3.99 0.69 -4.04
N ALA A 32 4.95 1.13 -4.85
CA ALA A 32 5.86 2.23 -4.50
C ALA A 32 5.10 3.55 -4.31
N ILE A 33 4.20 3.90 -5.23
CA ILE A 33 3.35 5.10 -5.11
C ILE A 33 2.53 5.03 -3.83
N GLY A 34 1.86 3.90 -3.59
CA GLY A 34 1.06 3.70 -2.38
C GLY A 34 1.86 3.84 -1.10
N CYS A 35 3.04 3.24 -1.05
CA CYS A 35 3.91 3.34 0.12
C CYS A 35 4.45 4.76 0.32
N ILE A 36 4.90 5.45 -0.73
CA ILE A 36 5.40 6.82 -0.64
C ILE A 36 4.29 7.76 -0.12
N VAL A 37 3.09 7.67 -0.70
CA VAL A 37 1.93 8.46 -0.26
C VAL A 37 1.52 8.05 1.16
N GLY A 38 1.50 6.75 1.46
CA GLY A 38 1.18 6.22 2.77
C GLY A 38 2.12 6.73 3.86
N PHE A 39 3.43 6.72 3.63
CA PHE A 39 4.41 7.28 4.57
C PHE A 39 4.28 8.80 4.72
N SER A 40 4.10 9.52 3.63
CA SER A 40 4.01 10.99 3.65
C SER A 40 2.70 11.46 4.28
N VAL A 41 1.57 11.06 3.71
CA VAL A 41 0.25 11.50 4.17
C VAL A 41 -0.14 10.78 5.46
N GLY A 42 0.05 9.46 5.55
CA GLY A 42 -0.24 8.68 6.76
C GLY A 42 0.59 9.13 7.95
N GLY A 43 1.87 9.48 7.74
CA GLY A 43 2.73 10.07 8.75
C GLY A 43 2.21 11.39 9.27
N LEU A 44 1.77 12.29 8.38
CA LEU A 44 1.12 13.54 8.77
C LEU A 44 -0.16 13.29 9.57
N LEU A 45 -1.04 12.39 9.11
CA LEU A 45 -2.26 12.04 9.83
C LEU A 45 -1.97 11.47 11.22
N ALA A 46 -0.94 10.64 11.36
CA ALA A 46 -0.51 10.09 12.65
C ALA A 46 -0.10 11.20 13.65
N ILE A 47 0.64 12.20 13.18
CA ILE A 47 1.06 13.36 13.99
C ILE A 47 -0.17 14.20 14.38
N PHE A 48 -1.04 14.53 13.43
CA PHE A 48 -2.27 15.30 13.70
C PHE A 48 -3.18 14.61 14.71
N ARG A 49 -3.29 13.29 14.63
CA ARG A 49 -4.12 12.51 15.57
C ARG A 49 -3.65 12.63 17.03
N LYS A 50 -2.36 12.91 17.25
CA LYS A 50 -1.77 13.04 18.60
C LYS A 50 -1.83 14.46 19.19
N THR A 51 -2.15 15.48 18.40
CA THR A 51 -2.28 16.85 18.90
C THR A 51 -3.46 16.96 19.86
N LYS A 52 -3.24 17.59 21.03
CA LYS A 52 -4.29 17.71 22.08
C LYS A 52 -5.20 18.94 21.90
N THR A 53 -5.00 19.74 20.87
CA THR A 53 -5.75 20.97 20.62
C THR A 53 -7.22 20.66 20.34
N ILE A 54 -8.13 21.25 21.12
CA ILE A 54 -9.58 21.01 21.03
C ILE A 54 -10.16 21.43 19.69
N PHE A 55 -9.58 22.44 19.07
CA PHE A 55 -9.98 22.94 17.74
C PHE A 55 -9.79 21.90 16.62
N LEU A 56 -8.87 20.96 16.81
CA LEU A 56 -8.58 19.87 15.85
C LEU A 56 -9.39 18.59 16.14
N LEU A 57 -10.29 18.62 17.12
CA LEU A 57 -11.10 17.45 17.48
C LEU A 57 -11.91 16.87 16.31
N PRO A 58 -12.62 17.67 15.46
CA PRO A 58 -13.36 17.13 14.32
C PRO A 58 -12.45 16.42 13.31
N ILE A 59 -11.28 17.02 13.05
CA ILE A 59 -10.28 16.43 12.13
C ILE A 59 -9.75 15.11 12.69
N ARG A 60 -9.49 15.04 13.99
CA ARG A 60 -9.05 13.82 14.67
C ARG A 60 -10.09 12.71 14.58
N ILE A 61 -11.36 13.02 14.81
CA ILE A 61 -12.46 12.07 14.69
C ILE A 61 -12.52 11.55 13.25
N PHE A 62 -12.44 12.44 12.27
CA PHE A 62 -12.42 12.05 10.86
C PHE A 62 -11.24 11.12 10.52
N ILE A 63 -10.03 11.44 10.99
CA ILE A 63 -8.84 10.60 10.77
C ILE A 63 -9.03 9.21 11.41
N VAL A 64 -9.59 9.15 12.62
CA VAL A 64 -9.86 7.87 13.30
C VAL A 64 -10.87 7.04 12.51
N LEU A 65 -11.99 7.64 12.13
CA LEU A 65 -13.02 6.94 11.34
C LEU A 65 -12.46 6.45 9.99
N TYR A 66 -11.76 7.31 9.28
CA TYR A 66 -11.08 6.96 8.04
C TYR A 66 -10.15 5.75 8.22
N THR A 67 -9.25 5.82 9.20
CA THR A 67 -8.27 4.75 9.46
C THR A 67 -8.96 3.45 9.83
N GLU A 68 -9.96 3.48 10.73
CA GLU A 68 -10.69 2.29 11.16
C GLU A 68 -11.51 1.66 10.02
N ILE A 69 -12.15 2.46 9.19
CA ILE A 69 -12.94 1.99 8.05
C ILE A 69 -12.04 1.28 7.04
N PHE A 70 -11.01 1.97 6.51
CA PHE A 70 -10.19 1.43 5.43
C PHE A 70 -9.26 0.29 5.85
N ARG A 71 -8.97 0.12 7.13
CA ARG A 71 -8.23 -1.03 7.65
C ARG A 71 -9.09 -2.28 7.87
N ARG A 72 -10.41 -2.13 7.99
CA ARG A 72 -11.34 -3.25 8.23
C ARG A 72 -11.99 -3.76 6.95
N ILE A 73 -12.07 -2.93 5.92
CA ILE A 73 -12.64 -3.32 4.62
C ILE A 73 -11.58 -4.09 3.83
N PRO A 74 -11.92 -5.26 3.25
CA PRO A 74 -11.02 -5.98 2.35
C PRO A 74 -10.57 -5.12 1.17
N PHE A 75 -9.30 -5.24 0.76
CA PHE A 75 -8.73 -4.46 -0.35
C PHE A 75 -9.58 -4.53 -1.62
N LEU A 76 -10.01 -5.74 -2.01
CA LEU A 76 -10.82 -5.93 -3.22
C LEU A 76 -12.16 -5.18 -3.16
N VAL A 77 -12.81 -5.15 -1.99
CA VAL A 77 -14.09 -4.43 -1.82
C VAL A 77 -13.87 -2.94 -1.99
N SER A 78 -12.82 -2.39 -1.39
CA SER A 78 -12.44 -0.98 -1.58
C SER A 78 -12.14 -0.67 -3.03
N LEU A 79 -11.38 -1.54 -3.72
CA LEU A 79 -11.03 -1.37 -5.13
C LEU A 79 -12.29 -1.31 -6.03
N LEU A 80 -13.22 -2.26 -5.85
CA LEU A 80 -14.46 -2.29 -6.60
C LEU A 80 -15.35 -1.09 -6.28
N LEU A 81 -15.41 -0.67 -5.02
CA LEU A 81 -16.15 0.52 -4.62
C LEU A 81 -15.62 1.77 -5.35
N PHE A 82 -14.31 2.01 -5.31
CA PHE A 82 -13.70 3.14 -6.03
C PHE A 82 -13.94 3.03 -7.54
N PHE A 83 -13.79 1.85 -8.12
CA PHE A 83 -14.03 1.61 -9.53
C PHE A 83 -15.46 2.02 -9.94
N TYR A 84 -16.50 1.53 -9.24
CA TYR A 84 -17.89 1.88 -9.55
C TYR A 84 -18.21 3.35 -9.25
N VAL A 85 -17.70 3.91 -8.16
CA VAL A 85 -17.92 5.33 -7.83
C VAL A 85 -17.34 6.22 -8.93
N PHE A 86 -16.11 5.95 -9.39
CA PHE A 86 -15.48 6.73 -10.45
C PHE A 86 -16.27 6.66 -11.77
N GLN A 87 -16.82 5.49 -12.10
CA GLN A 87 -17.67 5.33 -13.29
C GLN A 87 -19.00 6.08 -13.16
N ILE A 88 -19.67 6.01 -12.01
CA ILE A 88 -20.96 6.69 -11.78
C ILE A 88 -20.80 8.21 -11.85
N ILE A 89 -19.74 8.74 -11.22
CA ILE A 89 -19.48 10.19 -11.14
C ILE A 89 -18.77 10.69 -12.42
N LYS A 90 -18.32 9.77 -13.30
CA LYS A 90 -17.60 10.08 -14.55
C LYS A 90 -16.32 10.91 -14.33
N ILE A 91 -15.58 10.64 -13.27
CA ILE A 91 -14.32 11.35 -12.97
C ILE A 91 -13.21 10.88 -13.92
N SER A 92 -13.06 9.57 -14.11
CA SER A 92 -12.05 8.97 -14.98
C SER A 92 -12.40 7.53 -15.31
N ASP A 93 -12.09 7.11 -16.53
CA ASP A 93 -12.16 5.72 -16.97
C ASP A 93 -10.78 5.04 -16.95
N ASP A 94 -9.72 5.74 -16.50
CA ASP A 94 -8.38 5.19 -16.40
C ASP A 94 -8.28 4.24 -15.21
N LEU A 95 -8.22 2.95 -15.51
CA LEU A 95 -8.17 1.86 -14.55
C LEU A 95 -6.90 1.92 -13.67
N PHE A 96 -5.78 2.35 -14.25
CA PHE A 96 -4.53 2.50 -13.50
C PHE A 96 -4.63 3.64 -12.47
N LEU A 97 -5.24 4.77 -12.85
CA LEU A 97 -5.49 5.89 -11.95
C LEU A 97 -6.41 5.48 -10.80
N ILE A 98 -7.50 4.78 -11.09
CA ILE A 98 -8.44 4.28 -10.07
C ILE A 98 -7.75 3.33 -9.09
N ALA A 99 -6.97 2.38 -9.60
CA ALA A 99 -6.18 1.49 -8.76
C ALA A 99 -5.18 2.26 -7.91
N THR A 100 -4.46 3.22 -8.49
CA THR A 100 -3.48 4.05 -7.78
C THR A 100 -4.10 4.83 -6.63
N ILE A 101 -5.25 5.47 -6.85
CA ILE A 101 -5.96 6.22 -5.80
C ILE A 101 -6.40 5.26 -4.68
N THR A 102 -6.98 4.12 -5.03
CA THR A 102 -7.39 3.10 -4.04
C THR A 102 -6.22 2.63 -3.20
N VAL A 103 -5.11 2.31 -3.86
CA VAL A 103 -3.84 1.89 -3.22
C VAL A 103 -3.34 2.98 -2.27
N CYS A 104 -3.32 4.24 -2.69
CA CYS A 104 -2.89 5.37 -1.85
C CYS A 104 -3.78 5.56 -0.62
N VAL A 105 -5.10 5.48 -0.79
CA VAL A 105 -6.06 5.60 0.31
C VAL A 105 -5.84 4.50 1.35
N ILE A 106 -5.72 3.25 0.92
CA ILE A 106 -5.54 2.13 1.84
C ILE A 106 -4.15 2.18 2.51
N ALA A 107 -3.08 2.43 1.74
CA ALA A 107 -1.73 2.54 2.27
C ALA A 107 -1.61 3.65 3.32
N THR A 108 -2.25 4.80 3.08
CA THR A 108 -2.29 5.92 4.03
C THR A 108 -2.92 5.51 5.37
N ALA A 109 -4.00 4.74 5.35
CA ALA A 109 -4.66 4.26 6.56
C ALA A 109 -3.78 3.27 7.35
N TYR A 110 -3.16 2.31 6.66
CA TYR A 110 -2.32 1.28 7.29
C TYR A 110 -1.00 1.86 7.81
N ILE A 111 -0.26 2.57 6.96
CA ILE A 111 1.04 3.13 7.33
C ILE A 111 0.88 4.23 8.40
N GLY A 112 -0.16 5.04 8.29
CA GLY A 112 -0.49 6.03 9.32
C GLY A 112 -0.68 5.40 10.70
N GLU A 113 -1.36 4.26 10.78
CA GLU A 113 -1.53 3.53 12.04
C GLU A 113 -0.23 2.87 12.54
N ILE A 114 0.60 2.34 11.63
CA ILE A 114 1.93 1.81 11.97
C ILE A 114 2.80 2.92 12.59
N ILE A 115 2.83 4.10 11.96
CA ILE A 115 3.59 5.26 12.47
C ILE A 115 3.03 5.72 13.81
N ARG A 116 1.71 5.86 13.94
CA ARG A 116 1.06 6.23 15.21
C ARG A 116 1.42 5.28 16.34
N SER A 117 1.29 3.97 16.09
CA SER A 117 1.60 2.92 17.07
C SER A 117 3.08 2.95 17.46
N GLY A 118 3.99 3.15 16.50
CA GLY A 118 5.41 3.29 16.77
C GLY A 118 5.74 4.52 17.63
N ILE A 119 5.12 5.66 17.39
CA ILE A 119 5.28 6.86 18.23
C ILE A 119 4.73 6.62 19.64
N GLU A 120 3.60 5.94 19.77
CA GLU A 120 2.97 5.65 21.05
C GLU A 120 3.69 4.56 21.87
N SER A 121 4.50 3.74 21.25
CA SER A 121 5.30 2.73 21.93
C SER A 121 6.46 3.31 22.75
N ILE A 122 6.82 4.59 22.50
CA ILE A 122 7.90 5.25 23.24
C ILE A 122 7.42 5.63 24.63
N ASN A 123 8.24 5.26 25.63
CA ASN A 123 7.89 5.45 27.03
C ASN A 123 7.59 6.91 27.36
N GLN A 124 6.55 7.15 28.18
CA GLN A 124 6.13 8.47 28.59
C GLN A 124 7.27 9.25 29.27
N THR A 125 8.19 8.59 29.95
CA THR A 125 9.36 9.24 30.59
C THR A 125 10.23 10.03 29.60
N GLN A 126 10.29 9.63 28.31
CA GLN A 126 11.01 10.37 27.28
C GLN A 126 10.32 11.70 26.97
N TRP A 127 8.99 11.72 26.96
CA TRP A 127 8.18 12.91 26.78
C TRP A 127 8.30 13.85 27.98
N ASP A 128 8.28 13.31 29.18
CA ASP A 128 8.38 14.08 30.44
C ASP A 128 9.78 14.69 30.61
N ALA A 129 10.83 13.94 30.26
CA ALA A 129 12.20 14.44 30.28
C ALA A 129 12.40 15.59 29.25
N ALA A 130 11.84 15.45 28.06
CA ALA A 130 11.89 16.52 27.06
C ALA A 130 11.15 17.79 27.54
N ALA A 131 10.00 17.62 28.17
CA ALA A 131 9.25 18.73 28.76
C ALA A 131 10.03 19.42 29.88
N ALA A 132 10.74 18.66 30.74
CA ALA A 132 11.61 19.21 31.78
C ALA A 132 12.78 20.03 31.22
N MET A 133 13.24 19.69 30.00
CA MET A 133 14.26 20.44 29.26
C MET A 133 13.69 21.61 28.43
N ASN A 134 12.40 21.95 28.59
CA ASN A 134 11.67 22.99 27.84
C ASN A 134 11.66 22.77 26.30
N PHE A 135 11.72 21.52 25.83
CA PHE A 135 11.55 21.24 24.42
C PHE A 135 10.11 21.48 23.99
N THR A 136 9.95 22.13 22.83
CA THR A 136 8.63 22.21 22.19
C THR A 136 8.18 20.84 21.72
N TYR A 137 6.88 20.65 21.50
CA TYR A 137 6.33 19.38 20.99
C TYR A 137 7.02 18.91 19.71
N TYR A 138 7.29 19.82 18.78
CA TYR A 138 7.97 19.50 17.53
C TYR A 138 9.43 19.06 17.76
N GLN A 139 10.16 19.75 18.62
CA GLN A 139 11.53 19.38 18.99
C GLN A 139 11.56 18.00 19.67
N THR A 140 10.67 17.78 20.62
CA THR A 140 10.53 16.48 21.29
C THR A 140 10.27 15.37 20.27
N LEU A 141 9.32 15.58 19.36
CA LEU A 141 8.97 14.60 18.34
C LEU A 141 10.15 14.31 17.41
N LYS A 142 10.82 15.35 16.90
CA LYS A 142 11.88 15.22 15.90
C LYS A 142 13.18 14.68 16.49
N GLU A 143 13.62 15.24 17.63
CA GLU A 143 14.98 14.98 18.15
C GLU A 143 15.03 13.79 19.11
N ILE A 144 13.91 13.44 19.76
CA ILE A 144 13.89 12.40 20.81
C ILE A 144 13.02 11.22 20.40
N ILE A 145 11.77 11.47 20.03
CA ILE A 145 10.77 10.40 19.85
C ILE A 145 10.95 9.70 18.51
N PHE A 146 11.02 10.45 17.42
CA PHE A 146 11.05 9.87 16.07
C PHE A 146 12.30 8.99 15.82
N PRO A 147 13.53 9.35 16.26
CA PRO A 147 14.69 8.47 16.10
C PRO A 147 14.57 7.14 16.84
N GLN A 148 13.83 7.11 17.97
CA GLN A 148 13.55 5.89 18.72
C GLN A 148 12.39 5.11 18.07
N ALA A 149 11.29 5.79 17.76
CA ALA A 149 10.09 5.22 17.16
C ALA A 149 10.38 4.59 15.79
N TRP A 150 11.32 5.14 15.02
CA TRP A 150 11.69 4.63 13.71
C TRP A 150 12.10 3.15 13.73
N LYS A 151 12.83 2.73 14.75
CA LYS A 151 13.23 1.33 14.94
C LYS A 151 12.04 0.39 15.15
N VAL A 152 10.95 0.91 15.72
CA VAL A 152 9.71 0.16 15.95
C VAL A 152 8.79 0.21 14.74
N ILE A 153 8.83 1.31 13.98
CA ILE A 153 8.01 1.53 12.77
C ILE A 153 8.49 0.68 11.60
N LEU A 154 9.81 0.57 11.39
CA LEU A 154 10.39 -0.06 10.20
C LEU A 154 9.97 -1.53 10.02
N PRO A 155 10.06 -2.43 11.03
CA PRO A 155 9.73 -3.83 10.80
C PRO A 155 8.28 -4.06 10.32
N PRO A 156 7.24 -3.50 10.97
CA PRO A 156 5.86 -3.66 10.47
C PRO A 156 5.63 -2.93 9.15
N ALA A 157 6.33 -1.83 8.87
CA ALA A 157 6.23 -1.13 7.59
C ALA A 157 6.79 -1.97 6.43
N PHE A 158 7.90 -2.68 6.63
CA PHE A 158 8.42 -3.64 5.64
C PHE A 158 7.46 -4.82 5.46
N GLY A 159 6.88 -5.35 6.55
CA GLY A 159 5.86 -6.39 6.48
C GLY A 159 4.65 -5.94 5.65
N PHE A 160 4.19 -4.71 5.86
CA PHE A 160 3.12 -4.12 5.08
C PHE A 160 3.50 -3.97 3.60
N PHE A 161 4.71 -3.50 3.29
CA PHE A 161 5.19 -3.39 1.91
C PHE A 161 5.13 -4.73 1.16
N ILE A 162 5.63 -5.80 1.78
CA ILE A 162 5.61 -7.15 1.18
C ILE A 162 4.18 -7.65 0.99
N MET A 163 3.29 -7.44 1.97
CA MET A 163 1.88 -7.78 1.87
C MET A 163 1.21 -6.99 0.73
N PHE A 164 1.53 -5.72 0.62
CA PHE A 164 0.88 -4.80 -0.30
C PHE A 164 1.25 -5.06 -1.77
N ILE A 165 2.47 -5.56 -2.05
CA ILE A 165 2.83 -6.08 -3.38
C ILE A 165 1.85 -7.18 -3.81
N LYS A 166 1.47 -8.07 -2.88
CA LYS A 166 0.51 -9.15 -3.17
C LYS A 166 -0.90 -8.62 -3.37
N ASP A 167 -1.31 -7.63 -2.58
CA ASP A 167 -2.65 -7.04 -2.66
C ASP A 167 -2.87 -6.28 -3.97
N THR A 168 -1.82 -5.65 -4.54
CA THR A 168 -1.91 -4.98 -5.85
C THR A 168 -2.25 -5.95 -6.99
N ALA A 169 -2.02 -7.26 -6.84
CA ALA A 169 -2.47 -8.30 -7.77
C ALA A 169 -3.99 -8.28 -7.99
N LEU A 170 -4.77 -7.81 -6.99
CA LEU A 170 -6.22 -7.66 -7.09
C LEU A 170 -6.64 -6.57 -8.08
N ALA A 171 -5.75 -5.64 -8.47
CA ALA A 171 -6.02 -4.64 -9.50
C ALA A 171 -6.27 -5.28 -10.88
N SER A 172 -5.82 -6.53 -11.10
CA SER A 172 -6.18 -7.33 -12.26
C SER A 172 -7.69 -7.58 -12.41
N GLN A 173 -8.46 -7.49 -11.32
CA GLN A 173 -9.91 -7.71 -11.34
C GLN A 173 -10.67 -6.57 -12.02
N ILE A 174 -10.13 -5.37 -12.01
CA ILE A 174 -10.69 -4.23 -12.73
C ILE A 174 -10.02 -3.99 -14.09
N GLY A 175 -9.07 -4.86 -14.49
CA GLY A 175 -8.41 -4.82 -15.80
C GLY A 175 -7.07 -4.08 -15.85
N VAL A 176 -6.47 -3.72 -14.71
CA VAL A 176 -5.11 -3.15 -14.67
C VAL A 176 -4.10 -4.20 -15.10
N MET A 177 -3.23 -3.84 -16.05
CA MET A 177 -2.23 -4.74 -16.63
C MET A 177 -1.00 -4.85 -15.72
N GLU A 178 -1.20 -5.40 -14.54
CA GLU A 178 -0.17 -5.77 -13.58
C GLU A 178 0.23 -7.27 -13.76
N LEU A 179 1.14 -7.77 -12.94
CA LEU A 179 1.75 -9.07 -13.11
C LEU A 179 0.75 -10.25 -13.17
N THR A 180 -0.29 -10.24 -12.32
CA THR A 180 -1.33 -11.28 -12.32
C THR A 180 -2.22 -11.21 -13.57
N PHE A 181 -2.51 -10.00 -14.05
CA PHE A 181 -3.23 -9.82 -15.31
C PHE A 181 -2.43 -10.36 -16.50
N ALA A 182 -1.11 -10.10 -16.52
CA ALA A 182 -0.23 -10.63 -17.56
C ALA A 182 -0.23 -12.17 -17.56
N ALA A 183 -0.20 -12.80 -16.38
CA ALA A 183 -0.32 -14.27 -16.28
C ALA A 183 -1.67 -14.79 -16.81
N LYS A 184 -2.79 -14.10 -16.51
CA LYS A 184 -4.11 -14.43 -17.07
C LYS A 184 -4.11 -14.36 -18.60
N VAL A 185 -3.50 -13.33 -19.18
CA VAL A 185 -3.36 -13.17 -20.65
C VAL A 185 -2.58 -14.32 -21.27
N LEU A 186 -1.43 -14.70 -20.66
CA LEU A 186 -0.63 -15.83 -21.14
C LEU A 186 -1.38 -17.15 -21.03
N ASN A 187 -2.10 -17.37 -19.93
CA ASN A 187 -2.95 -18.55 -19.77
C ASN A 187 -4.05 -18.62 -20.85
N ASN A 188 -4.67 -17.48 -21.16
CA ASN A 188 -5.71 -17.39 -22.20
C ASN A 188 -5.14 -17.59 -23.63
N LYS A 189 -3.83 -17.38 -23.83
CA LYS A 189 -3.13 -17.71 -25.09
C LYS A 189 -2.86 -19.21 -25.25
N GLY A 190 -3.25 -20.03 -24.28
CA GLY A 190 -3.15 -21.49 -24.33
C GLY A 190 -1.98 -22.09 -23.54
N PHE A 191 -1.17 -21.28 -22.87
CA PHE A 191 -0.14 -21.79 -21.96
C PHE A 191 -0.75 -22.39 -20.70
N SER A 192 -0.10 -23.39 -20.13
CA SER A 192 -0.62 -24.05 -18.93
C SER A 192 -0.70 -23.08 -17.73
N PRO A 193 -1.71 -23.24 -16.87
CA PRO A 193 -1.83 -22.43 -15.64
C PRO A 193 -0.59 -22.51 -14.76
N LEU A 194 0.07 -23.68 -14.73
CA LEU A 194 1.27 -23.88 -13.91
C LEU A 194 2.44 -22.99 -14.40
N LEU A 195 2.64 -22.84 -15.70
CA LEU A 195 3.64 -21.95 -16.25
C LEU A 195 3.23 -20.48 -16.06
N SER A 196 1.99 -20.14 -16.44
CA SER A 196 1.51 -18.75 -16.43
C SER A 196 1.49 -18.14 -15.03
N PHE A 197 1.02 -18.88 -14.02
CA PHE A 197 0.96 -18.40 -12.63
C PHE A 197 2.18 -18.81 -11.80
N GLY A 198 2.87 -19.91 -12.17
CA GLY A 198 4.10 -20.33 -11.51
C GLY A 198 5.23 -19.32 -11.66
N THR A 199 5.34 -18.66 -12.81
CA THR A 199 6.37 -17.63 -13.07
C THR A 199 6.20 -16.35 -12.25
N ILE A 200 5.04 -16.11 -11.66
CA ILE A 200 4.79 -14.95 -10.79
C ILE A 200 5.00 -15.25 -9.31
N LEU A 201 5.35 -16.50 -8.95
CA LEU A 201 5.72 -16.89 -7.59
C LEU A 201 7.18 -16.56 -7.24
N ILE A 202 7.98 -16.25 -8.27
CA ILE A 202 9.40 -15.93 -8.16
C ILE A 202 9.57 -14.43 -7.99
#